data_6a22bac72e023eb46acdd84c52cb6c0d
#
_entry.id   6a22bac72e023eb46acdd84c52cb6c0d
#
_cell.length_a   1.000
_cell.length_b   1.000
_cell.length_c   1.000
_cell.angle_alpha   90.00
_cell.angle_beta   90.00
_cell.angle_gamma   90.00
#
_symmetry.space_group_name_H-M   'P 1'
#
loop_
_entity.id
_entity.type
_entity.pdbx_description
1 polymer ?
#
loop_
_entity_poly.entity_id
_entity_poly.type
_entity_poly.pdbx_seq_one_letter_code
_entity_poly.pdbx_strand_id
1 'polypeptide(L)'
;MRAYLVVIGETSEARVALRYAARRAARTGGRVVILAVMEKQEFVQWGAVQAAMEEEARLRAEAMALEAAGAIMEESGIEPTILVRAGEPVKAIADLLKENHEIAALVLGAAAEGGPGPLVEHFSGAVAGTLPCPLVIVPERLSDDALDR
;
A
#
# COMPACT_ATOMS: atom_id res chain seq x y z
N MET A 1 -16.93 -2.68 9.38
CA MET A 1 -16.22 -3.61 8.49
C MET A 1 -14.73 -3.31 8.52
N ARG A 2 -13.93 -4.30 8.79
CA ARG A 2 -12.48 -4.13 8.91
C ARG A 2 -11.82 -3.94 7.56
N ALA A 3 -11.01 -2.90 7.43
CA ALA A 3 -10.26 -2.65 6.22
C ALA A 3 -8.76 -2.85 6.48
N TYR A 4 -8.10 -3.50 5.54
CA TYR A 4 -6.64 -3.67 5.57
C TYR A 4 -6.04 -2.72 4.54
N LEU A 5 -5.19 -1.81 5.01
CA LEU A 5 -4.53 -0.84 4.14
C LEU A 5 -3.21 -1.43 3.64
N VAL A 6 -3.06 -1.53 2.34
CA VAL A 6 -1.84 -2.00 1.69
C VAL A 6 -1.29 -0.90 0.81
N VAL A 7 -0.01 -0.59 0.98
CA VAL A 7 0.68 0.37 0.14
C VAL A 7 1.36 -0.38 -0.99
N ILE A 8 1.01 -0.07 -2.22
CA ILE A 8 1.59 -0.75 -3.37
C ILE A 8 2.66 0.11 -4.03
N GLY A 9 3.60 -0.57 -4.68
CA GLY A 9 4.66 0.01 -5.46
C GLY A 9 5.10 -1.00 -6.50
N GLU A 10 6.21 -0.72 -7.17
CA GLU A 10 6.74 -1.59 -8.21
C GLU A 10 7.57 -2.76 -7.67
N THR A 11 7.46 -3.05 -6.38
CA THR A 11 8.30 -4.05 -5.73
C THR A 11 7.56 -5.37 -5.51
N SER A 12 8.30 -6.47 -5.46
CA SER A 12 7.72 -7.78 -5.23
C SER A 12 7.19 -7.95 -3.81
N GLU A 13 7.83 -7.32 -2.81
CA GLU A 13 7.34 -7.39 -1.43
C GLU A 13 5.98 -6.72 -1.27
N ALA A 14 5.69 -5.68 -2.04
CA ALA A 14 4.37 -5.04 -2.04
C ALA A 14 3.29 -6.00 -2.55
N ARG A 15 3.60 -6.81 -3.56
CA ARG A 15 2.66 -7.81 -4.09
C ARG A 15 2.35 -8.89 -3.07
N VAL A 16 3.35 -9.36 -2.34
CA VAL A 16 3.15 -10.39 -1.31
C VAL A 16 2.30 -9.83 -0.17
N ALA A 17 2.55 -8.59 0.24
CA ALA A 17 1.74 -7.91 1.25
C ALA A 17 0.28 -7.80 0.82
N LEU A 18 0.05 -7.45 -0.45
CA LEU A 18 -1.30 -7.34 -0.99
C LEU A 18 -2.03 -8.68 -1.00
N ARG A 19 -1.35 -9.75 -1.40
CA ARG A 19 -1.92 -11.10 -1.38
C ARG A 19 -2.28 -11.54 0.03
N TYR A 20 -1.41 -11.24 1.00
CA TYR A 20 -1.70 -11.52 2.40
C TYR A 20 -2.97 -10.82 2.86
N ALA A 21 -3.06 -9.52 2.61
CA ALA A 21 -4.21 -8.72 3.01
C ALA A 21 -5.51 -9.21 2.36
N ALA A 22 -5.46 -9.56 1.08
CA ALA A 22 -6.63 -10.04 0.34
C ALA A 22 -7.12 -11.37 0.89
N ARG A 23 -6.22 -12.30 1.19
CA ARG A 23 -6.59 -13.60 1.78
C ARG A 23 -7.16 -13.43 3.18
N ARG A 24 -6.59 -12.52 3.96
CA ARG A 24 -7.09 -12.22 5.29
C ARG A 24 -8.49 -11.62 5.22
N ALA A 25 -8.70 -10.65 4.34
CA ALA A 25 -10.00 -10.02 4.15
C ALA A 25 -11.06 -11.05 3.71
N ALA A 26 -10.70 -11.95 2.80
CA ALA A 26 -11.61 -12.99 2.33
C ALA A 26 -12.07 -13.90 3.47
N ARG A 27 -11.16 -14.21 4.40
CA ARG A 27 -11.50 -15.10 5.53
C ARG A 27 -12.27 -14.42 6.65
N THR A 28 -12.06 -13.11 6.83
CA THR A 28 -12.66 -12.37 7.95
C THR A 28 -13.87 -11.53 7.57
N GLY A 29 -14.26 -11.55 6.31
CA GLY A 29 -15.33 -10.69 5.81
C GLY A 29 -14.95 -9.23 5.78
N GLY A 30 -13.64 -8.96 5.72
CA GLY A 30 -13.12 -7.60 5.64
C GLY A 30 -12.97 -7.09 4.21
N ARG A 31 -12.34 -5.95 4.09
CA ARG A 31 -12.04 -5.36 2.79
C ARG A 31 -10.60 -4.89 2.71
N VAL A 32 -10.15 -4.63 1.50
CA VAL A 32 -8.78 -4.15 1.24
C VAL A 32 -8.85 -2.75 0.66
N VAL A 33 -8.01 -1.87 1.17
CA VAL A 33 -7.78 -0.55 0.61
C VAL A 33 -6.36 -0.54 0.05
N ILE A 34 -6.24 -0.30 -1.25
CA ILE A 34 -4.96 -0.18 -1.92
C ILE A 34 -4.59 1.29 -2.01
N LEU A 35 -3.43 1.66 -1.48
CA LEU A 35 -2.90 3.01 -1.60
C LEU A 35 -1.73 3.01 -2.56
N ALA A 36 -1.84 3.82 -3.61
CA ALA A 36 -0.73 4.13 -4.50
C ALA A 36 -0.32 5.58 -4.25
N VAL A 37 0.94 5.79 -3.93
CA VAL A 37 1.46 7.13 -3.69
C VAL A 37 2.30 7.56 -4.88
N MET A 38 1.92 8.67 -5.49
CA MET A 38 2.74 9.27 -6.53
C MET A 38 3.60 10.36 -5.89
N GLU A 39 4.91 10.26 -6.11
CA GLU A 39 5.84 11.24 -5.59
C GLU A 39 5.65 12.56 -6.31
N LYS A 40 5.60 13.64 -5.52
CA LYS A 40 5.51 14.98 -6.06
C LYS A 40 6.86 15.34 -6.68
N GLN A 41 6.90 15.50 -7.99
CA GLN A 41 8.11 15.88 -8.66
C GLN A 41 8.27 17.39 -8.55
N GLU A 42 9.29 17.81 -7.81
CA GLU A 42 9.63 19.21 -7.68
C GLU A 42 10.48 19.65 -8.87
N PHE A 43 9.84 19.90 -10.00
CA PHE A 43 10.50 20.58 -11.09
C PHE A 43 10.14 22.05 -11.05
N VAL A 44 11.15 22.89 -10.93
CA VAL A 44 11.01 24.32 -11.18
C VAL A 44 10.90 24.49 -12.68
N GLN A 45 9.77 24.09 -13.23
CA GLN A 45 9.51 24.14 -14.65
C GLN A 45 8.27 25.00 -14.92
N TRP A 46 8.06 25.34 -16.16
CA TRP A 46 6.87 26.06 -16.57
C TRP A 46 5.63 25.23 -16.25
N GLY A 47 4.58 25.89 -15.77
CA GLY A 47 3.39 25.24 -15.23
C GLY A 47 2.75 24.18 -16.12
N ALA A 48 2.76 24.36 -17.46
CA ALA A 48 2.18 23.40 -18.37
C ALA A 48 2.94 22.08 -18.42
N VAL A 49 4.28 22.12 -18.35
CA VAL A 49 5.12 20.92 -18.36
C VAL A 49 4.95 20.16 -17.03
N GLN A 50 4.93 20.88 -15.92
CA GLN A 50 4.73 20.28 -14.62
C GLN A 50 3.36 19.60 -14.52
N ALA A 51 2.32 20.26 -15.00
CA ALA A 51 0.96 19.70 -14.99
C ALA A 51 0.88 18.42 -15.82
N ALA A 52 1.53 18.40 -16.98
CA ALA A 52 1.56 17.20 -17.83
C ALA A 52 2.30 16.05 -17.15
N MET A 53 3.41 16.34 -16.46
CA MET A 53 4.18 15.33 -15.75
C MET A 53 3.44 14.77 -14.55
N GLU A 54 2.72 15.61 -13.81
CA GLU A 54 1.89 15.19 -12.69
C GLU A 54 0.75 14.30 -13.16
N GLU A 55 0.10 14.66 -14.26
CA GLU A 55 -0.98 13.84 -14.83
C GLU A 55 -0.45 12.49 -15.29
N GLU A 56 0.71 12.45 -15.92
CA GLU A 56 1.34 11.21 -16.35
C GLU A 56 1.70 10.32 -15.15
N ALA A 57 2.25 10.91 -14.09
CA ALA A 57 2.57 10.18 -12.86
C ALA A 57 1.29 9.61 -12.20
N ARG A 58 0.22 10.39 -12.20
CA ARG A 58 -1.07 9.95 -11.65
C ARG A 58 -1.64 8.77 -12.44
N LEU A 59 -1.59 8.83 -13.76
CA LEU A 59 -2.07 7.76 -14.62
C LEU A 59 -1.27 6.47 -14.42
N ARG A 60 0.05 6.58 -14.22
CA ARG A 60 0.88 5.41 -13.92
C ARG A 60 0.50 4.78 -12.58
N ALA A 61 0.29 5.62 -11.56
CA ALA A 61 -0.11 5.14 -10.24
C ALA A 61 -1.48 4.44 -10.29
N GLU A 62 -2.43 5.03 -11.00
CA GLU A 62 -3.76 4.44 -11.18
C GLU A 62 -3.69 3.11 -11.93
N ALA A 63 -2.88 3.05 -13.00
CA ALA A 63 -2.73 1.81 -13.77
C ALA A 63 -2.13 0.69 -12.93
N MET A 64 -1.13 1.01 -12.11
CA MET A 64 -0.51 0.06 -11.20
C MET A 64 -1.51 -0.45 -10.16
N ALA A 65 -2.32 0.46 -9.61
CA ALA A 65 -3.33 0.11 -8.64
C ALA A 65 -4.44 -0.77 -9.25
N LEU A 66 -4.86 -0.46 -10.47
CA LEU A 66 -5.87 -1.26 -11.18
C LEU A 66 -5.37 -2.66 -11.50
N GLU A 67 -4.12 -2.79 -11.90
CA GLU A 67 -3.50 -4.10 -12.15
C GLU A 67 -3.46 -4.92 -10.87
N ALA A 68 -3.05 -4.31 -9.77
CA ALA A 68 -3.01 -4.97 -8.47
C ALA A 68 -4.41 -5.40 -8.01
N ALA A 69 -5.41 -4.53 -8.19
CA ALA A 69 -6.79 -4.82 -7.85
C ALA A 69 -7.34 -6.00 -8.65
N GLY A 70 -7.04 -6.05 -9.95
CA GLY A 70 -7.46 -7.16 -10.81
C GLY A 70 -6.86 -8.48 -10.36
N ALA A 71 -5.59 -8.48 -9.97
CA ALA A 71 -4.90 -9.68 -9.52
C ALA A 71 -5.53 -10.27 -8.25
N ILE A 72 -5.83 -9.45 -7.25
CA ILE A 72 -6.45 -9.98 -6.02
C ILE A 72 -7.92 -10.34 -6.21
N MET A 73 -8.62 -9.65 -7.09
CA MET A 73 -9.99 -10.00 -7.42
C MET A 73 -10.07 -11.39 -8.06
N GLU A 74 -9.15 -11.69 -8.96
CA GLU A 74 -9.05 -13.00 -9.61
C GLU A 74 -8.65 -14.10 -8.63
N GLU A 75 -7.66 -13.84 -7.77
CA GLU A 75 -7.13 -14.83 -6.84
C GLU A 75 -8.02 -15.04 -5.61
N SER A 76 -8.58 -14.00 -5.03
CA SER A 76 -9.27 -14.03 -3.74
C SER A 76 -10.73 -13.58 -3.78
N GLY A 77 -11.21 -13.11 -4.91
CA GLY A 77 -12.57 -12.60 -5.05
C GLY A 77 -12.81 -11.29 -4.34
N ILE A 78 -11.76 -10.62 -3.87
CA ILE A 78 -11.86 -9.34 -3.17
C ILE A 78 -11.81 -8.19 -4.17
N GLU A 79 -12.80 -7.32 -4.12
CA GLU A 79 -12.80 -6.08 -4.88
C GLU A 79 -12.31 -4.95 -3.95
N PRO A 80 -11.07 -4.46 -4.15
CA PRO A 80 -10.51 -3.45 -3.25
C PRO A 80 -10.99 -2.04 -3.57
N THR A 81 -10.89 -1.17 -2.57
CA THR A 81 -10.99 0.28 -2.77
C THR A 81 -9.60 0.78 -3.16
N ILE A 82 -9.52 1.59 -4.19
CA ILE A 82 -8.27 2.16 -4.67
C ILE A 82 -8.19 3.62 -4.30
N LEU A 83 -7.10 4.01 -3.66
CA LEU A 83 -6.80 5.41 -3.35
C LEU A 83 -5.45 5.78 -3.95
N VAL A 84 -5.39 6.93 -4.59
CA VAL A 84 -4.16 7.50 -5.13
C VAL A 84 -3.91 8.81 -4.42
N ARG A 85 -2.74 8.97 -3.84
CA ARG A 85 -2.35 10.19 -3.13
C ARG A 85 -1.03 10.71 -3.69
N ALA A 86 -0.90 12.03 -3.75
CA ALA A 86 0.34 12.68 -4.14
C ALA A 86 1.11 13.11 -2.89
N GLY A 87 2.42 13.07 -2.96
CA GLY A 87 3.27 13.60 -1.90
C GLY A 87 4.28 12.59 -1.38
N GLU A 88 4.73 12.81 -0.15
CA GLU A 88 5.71 11.97 0.50
C GLU A 88 5.00 10.73 1.09
N PRO A 89 5.47 9.51 0.80
CA PRO A 89 4.75 8.28 1.18
C PRO A 89 4.43 8.15 2.68
N VAL A 90 5.39 8.44 3.54
CA VAL A 90 5.17 8.31 4.99
C VAL A 90 4.04 9.23 5.45
N LYS A 91 4.05 10.48 4.98
CA LYS A 91 3.02 11.45 5.33
C LYS A 91 1.65 11.05 4.78
N ALA A 92 1.61 10.59 3.54
CA ALA A 92 0.35 10.16 2.92
C ALA A 92 -0.29 9.00 3.70
N ILE A 93 0.52 8.04 4.12
CA ILE A 93 0.05 6.91 4.92
C ILE A 93 -0.43 7.37 6.30
N ALA A 94 0.36 8.19 6.98
CA ALA A 94 0.01 8.68 8.30
C ALA A 94 -1.29 9.49 8.29
N ASP A 95 -1.46 10.34 7.29
CA ASP A 95 -2.68 11.15 7.14
C ASP A 95 -3.89 10.24 6.89
N LEU A 96 -3.75 9.25 6.03
CA LEU A 96 -4.83 8.33 5.72
C LEU A 96 -5.27 7.52 6.93
N LEU A 97 -4.32 7.06 7.75
CA LEU A 97 -4.64 6.33 8.98
C LEU A 97 -5.39 7.19 9.98
N LYS A 98 -5.07 8.49 10.05
CA LYS A 98 -5.78 9.42 10.93
C LYS A 98 -7.20 9.73 10.43
N GLU A 99 -7.37 9.83 9.11
CA GLU A 99 -8.65 10.17 8.50
C GLU A 99 -9.62 9.01 8.49
N ASN A 100 -9.13 7.78 8.46
CA ASN A 100 -9.96 6.60 8.23
C ASN A 100 -9.86 5.62 9.40
N HIS A 101 -10.80 5.71 10.32
CA HIS A 101 -10.85 4.87 11.52
C HIS A 101 -11.27 3.43 11.24
N GLU A 102 -11.71 3.11 10.02
CA GLU A 102 -12.08 1.76 9.63
C GLU A 102 -10.87 0.87 9.33
N ILE A 103 -9.70 1.47 9.18
CA ILE A 103 -8.48 0.71 8.91
C ILE A 103 -8.07 -0.07 10.14
N ALA A 104 -8.17 -1.40 10.03
CA ALA A 104 -7.88 -2.31 11.13
C ALA A 104 -6.40 -2.69 11.22
N ALA A 105 -5.66 -2.55 10.13
CA ALA A 105 -4.23 -2.83 10.09
C ALA A 105 -3.57 -2.16 8.89
N LEU A 106 -2.34 -1.71 9.10
CA LEU A 106 -1.46 -1.29 8.01
C LEU A 106 -0.60 -2.49 7.63
N VAL A 107 -0.66 -2.92 6.37
CA VAL A 107 0.05 -4.09 5.88
C VAL A 107 1.17 -3.66 4.94
N LEU A 108 2.40 -3.94 5.33
CA LEU A 108 3.58 -3.57 4.56
C LEU A 108 4.41 -4.80 4.19
N GLY A 109 4.96 -4.82 2.99
CA GLY A 109 5.90 -5.85 2.59
C GLY A 109 7.32 -5.49 3.00
N ALA A 110 8.06 -6.46 3.47
CA ALA A 110 9.47 -6.30 3.81
C ALA A 110 10.34 -6.99 2.77
N ALA A 111 11.26 -6.24 2.17
CA ALA A 111 12.20 -6.79 1.19
C ALA A 111 13.12 -7.82 1.83
N ALA A 112 13.45 -8.88 1.09
CA ALA A 112 14.33 -9.95 1.59
C ALA A 112 15.79 -9.55 1.56
N GLU A 113 16.17 -8.60 0.72
CA GLU A 113 17.56 -8.18 0.55
C GLU A 113 17.67 -6.65 0.59
N GLY A 114 18.78 -6.15 1.11
CA GLY A 114 19.04 -4.71 1.16
C GLY A 114 18.27 -3.97 2.25
N GLY A 115 17.83 -4.67 3.27
CA GLY A 115 16.99 -4.09 4.31
C GLY A 115 15.50 -4.15 3.97
N PRO A 116 14.62 -4.00 4.95
CA PRO A 116 13.18 -4.24 4.76
C PRO A 116 12.47 -3.15 3.94
N GLY A 117 13.11 -2.04 3.72
CA GLY A 117 12.57 -0.91 2.99
C GLY A 117 12.20 0.27 3.91
N PRO A 118 12.12 1.47 3.33
CA PRO A 118 11.95 2.70 4.13
C PRO A 118 10.63 2.77 4.88
N LEU A 119 9.56 2.23 4.35
CA LEU A 119 8.27 2.25 5.03
C LEU A 119 8.27 1.35 6.26
N VAL A 120 8.81 0.14 6.11
CA VAL A 120 8.93 -0.79 7.25
C VAL A 120 9.82 -0.19 8.33
N GLU A 121 10.96 0.37 7.94
CA GLU A 121 11.88 0.98 8.90
C GLU A 121 11.23 2.14 9.66
N HIS A 122 10.47 2.96 8.98
CA HIS A 122 9.80 4.09 9.60
C HIS A 122 8.69 3.64 10.56
N PHE A 123 7.76 2.83 10.09
CA PHE A 123 6.56 2.48 10.86
C PHE A 123 6.82 1.45 11.96
N SER A 124 7.86 0.65 11.84
CA SER A 124 8.25 -0.28 12.90
C SER A 124 9.23 0.34 13.90
N GLY A 125 9.71 1.55 13.63
CA GLY A 125 10.69 2.25 14.48
C GLY A 125 10.04 3.07 15.58
N ALA A 126 10.51 4.30 15.73
CA ALA A 126 10.11 5.18 16.84
C ALA A 126 8.62 5.50 16.88
N VAL A 127 7.93 5.50 15.74
CA VAL A 127 6.50 5.85 15.68
C VAL A 127 5.59 4.64 15.93
N ALA A 128 6.14 3.43 16.02
CA ALA A 128 5.34 2.21 16.11
C ALA A 128 4.33 2.25 17.26
N GLY A 129 4.74 2.78 18.40
CA GLY A 129 3.88 2.86 19.58
C GLY A 129 2.76 3.89 19.52
N THR A 130 2.76 4.75 18.50
CA THR A 130 1.74 5.80 18.33
C THR A 130 0.83 5.56 17.13
N LEU A 131 0.99 4.45 16.43
CA LEU A 131 0.12 4.13 15.29
C LEU A 131 -1.32 3.90 15.76
N PRO A 132 -2.32 4.36 14.99
CA PRO A 132 -3.72 4.17 15.35
C PRO A 132 -4.25 2.75 15.08
N CYS A 133 -3.43 1.87 14.49
CA CYS A 133 -3.78 0.48 14.20
C CYS A 133 -2.55 -0.40 14.23
N PRO A 134 -2.71 -1.73 14.32
CA PRO A 134 -1.58 -2.64 14.24
C PRO A 134 -0.85 -2.56 12.91
N LEU A 135 0.44 -2.84 12.94
CA LEU A 135 1.29 -2.97 11.77
C LEU A 135 1.55 -4.44 11.49
N VAL A 136 1.26 -4.87 10.27
CA VAL A 136 1.56 -6.22 9.81
C VAL A 136 2.69 -6.12 8.79
N ILE A 137 3.77 -6.82 9.05
CA ILE A 137 4.93 -6.88 8.15
C ILE A 137 4.96 -8.24 7.49
N VAL A 138 4.87 -8.25 6.16
CA VAL A 138 4.83 -9.48 5.37
C VAL A 138 6.17 -9.66 4.67
N PRO A 139 6.94 -10.70 5.02
CA PRO A 139 8.21 -10.96 4.35
C PRO A 139 8.01 -11.28 2.86
N GLU A 140 8.89 -10.76 2.03
CA GLU A 140 8.81 -10.90 0.57
C GLU A 140 8.72 -12.35 0.09
N ARG A 141 9.43 -13.26 0.76
CA ARG A 141 9.53 -14.66 0.34
C ARG A 141 8.60 -15.62 1.08
N LEU A 142 7.53 -15.10 1.68
CA LEU A 142 6.54 -15.97 2.29
C LEU A 142 5.92 -16.88 1.23
N SER A 143 5.84 -18.17 1.55
CA SER A 143 5.20 -19.13 0.67
C SER A 143 3.68 -18.96 0.68
N ASP A 144 3.02 -19.53 -0.31
CA ASP A 144 1.55 -19.51 -0.38
C ASP A 144 0.93 -20.17 0.85
N ASP A 145 1.52 -21.27 1.34
CA ASP A 145 1.03 -21.91 2.56
C ASP A 145 1.13 -20.98 3.78
N ALA A 146 2.24 -20.24 3.89
CA ALA A 146 2.42 -19.30 4.99
C ALA A 146 1.46 -18.11 4.91
N LEU A 147 1.09 -17.68 3.70
CA LEU A 147 0.11 -16.61 3.52
C LEU A 147 -1.28 -16.98 4.05
N ASP A 148 -1.59 -18.27 4.09
CA ASP A 148 -2.91 -18.77 4.51
C ASP A 148 -3.00 -19.11 6.00
N ARG A 149 -1.92 -18.99 6.74
CA ARG A 149 -1.92 -19.31 8.18
C ARG A 149 -2.67 -18.31 9.06
#